data_01b0ca5291c4bb62939ca65ef22894bc
#
_entry.id   01b0ca5291c4bb62939ca65ef22894bc
#
_cell.length_a   1.000
_cell.length_b   1.000
_cell.length_c   1.000
_cell.angle_alpha   90.00
_cell.angle_beta   90.00
_cell.angle_gamma   90.00
#
_symmetry.space_group_name_H-M   'P 1'
#
loop_
_entity.id
_entity.type
_entity.pdbx_description
1 polymer ?
#
loop_
_entity_poly.entity_id
_entity_poly.type
_entity_poly.pdbx_seq_one_letter_code
_entity_poly.pdbx_strand_id
1 'polypeptide(L)'
;MSITKVKFSQDANGEAWIEHDVKENKIKNNYLEGFYTEFELAGTCLKHTTMNIQKEAGFVGFVLYLKWTEVVSHDVVRIQQEIVQCLVELYHTLPFEYAFIGHEKEVEIHPDDVEKSLQEHHAFPVVLIGKGDYLVTFYGDTAIDGLTTQERGKKYLKVKREQ
;
A
#
# COMPACT_ATOMS: atom_id res chain seq x y z
N MET A 1 -5.91 -0.79 13.04
CA MET A 1 -5.97 0.31 12.04
C MET A 1 -7.40 0.75 11.88
N SER A 2 -7.69 2.05 11.86
CA SER A 2 -9.04 2.61 11.69
C SER A 2 -8.98 3.83 10.77
N ILE A 3 -10.07 4.09 10.03
CA ILE A 3 -10.22 5.27 9.20
C ILE A 3 -10.79 6.39 10.08
N THR A 4 -10.13 7.54 10.12
CA THR A 4 -10.55 8.70 10.91
C THR A 4 -11.22 9.79 10.09
N LYS A 5 -10.74 9.97 8.85
CA LYS A 5 -11.26 10.96 7.92
C LYS A 5 -11.32 10.39 6.51
N VAL A 6 -12.20 10.94 5.71
CA VAL A 6 -12.24 10.71 4.27
C VAL A 6 -12.32 12.06 3.56
N LYS A 7 -11.54 12.19 2.51
CA LYS A 7 -11.62 13.30 1.56
C LYS A 7 -11.92 12.74 0.19
N PHE A 8 -12.76 13.40 -0.57
CA PHE A 8 -12.98 13.03 -1.96
C PHE A 8 -13.10 14.27 -2.84
N SER A 9 -12.56 14.19 -4.04
CA SER A 9 -12.62 15.26 -5.01
C SER A 9 -13.89 15.17 -5.82
N GLN A 10 -14.57 16.31 -6.00
CA GLN A 10 -15.76 16.43 -6.83
C GLN A 10 -15.43 16.71 -8.30
N ASP A 11 -14.19 17.07 -8.61
CA ASP A 11 -13.71 17.39 -9.95
C ASP A 11 -12.51 16.55 -10.35
N ALA A 12 -12.31 16.39 -11.66
CA ALA A 12 -11.25 15.58 -12.24
C ALA A 12 -9.84 16.17 -12.04
N ASN A 13 -9.72 17.45 -11.70
CA ASN A 13 -8.44 18.11 -11.48
C ASN A 13 -7.97 18.01 -10.02
N GLY A 14 -8.84 17.55 -9.12
CA GLY A 14 -8.52 17.46 -7.70
C GLY A 14 -8.43 18.82 -6.99
N GLU A 15 -9.21 19.81 -7.45
CA GLU A 15 -9.22 21.15 -6.86
C GLU A 15 -10.31 21.33 -5.80
N ALA A 16 -11.46 20.66 -5.97
CA ALA A 16 -12.61 20.78 -5.07
C ALA A 16 -12.74 19.53 -4.19
N TRP A 17 -12.29 19.64 -2.95
CA TRP A 17 -12.32 18.55 -1.97
C TRP A 17 -13.41 18.73 -0.92
N ILE A 18 -14.10 17.63 -0.61
CA ILE A 18 -15.00 17.51 0.53
C ILE A 18 -14.34 16.60 1.57
N GLU A 19 -14.35 17.04 2.82
CA GLU A 19 -13.79 16.29 3.96
C GLU A 19 -14.89 15.90 4.94
N HIS A 20 -14.85 14.66 5.42
CA HIS A 20 -15.74 14.16 6.48
C HIS A 20 -14.96 13.39 7.54
N ASP A 21 -15.33 13.59 8.80
CA ASP A 21 -14.88 12.71 9.88
C ASP A 21 -15.63 11.38 9.81
N VAL A 22 -14.87 10.29 9.88
CA VAL A 22 -15.44 8.93 9.89
C VAL A 22 -15.64 8.48 11.34
N LYS A 23 -16.90 8.23 11.71
CA LYS A 23 -17.27 7.71 13.03
C LYS A 23 -17.54 6.20 12.94
N GLU A 24 -17.05 5.44 13.91
CA GLU A 24 -17.30 4.00 14.04
C GLU A 24 -16.89 3.17 12.80
N ASN A 25 -15.87 3.62 12.04
CA ASN A 25 -15.42 2.99 10.78
C ASN A 25 -16.52 2.81 9.73
N LYS A 26 -17.60 3.58 9.80
CA LYS A 26 -18.69 3.53 8.82
C LYS A 26 -18.36 4.38 7.60
N ILE A 27 -17.93 3.72 6.54
CA ILE A 27 -17.75 4.34 5.23
C ILE A 27 -19.09 4.35 4.51
N LYS A 28 -19.52 5.53 4.06
CA LYS A 28 -20.72 5.67 3.23
C LYS A 28 -20.35 5.47 1.76
N ASN A 29 -21.23 4.85 0.98
CA ASN A 29 -20.99 4.56 -0.44
C ASN A 29 -20.64 5.82 -1.25
N ASN A 30 -21.26 6.97 -0.94
CA ASN A 30 -20.99 8.22 -1.64
C ASN A 30 -19.56 8.75 -1.48
N TYR A 31 -18.80 8.27 -0.48
CA TYR A 31 -17.38 8.64 -0.35
C TYR A 31 -16.50 8.06 -1.47
N LEU A 32 -16.98 7.05 -2.18
CA LEU A 32 -16.29 6.41 -3.29
C LEU A 32 -16.76 6.93 -4.66
N GLU A 33 -17.68 7.87 -4.69
CA GLU A 33 -18.27 8.43 -5.92
C GLU A 33 -17.42 9.56 -6.53
N GLY A 34 -16.41 10.07 -5.80
CA GLY A 34 -15.50 11.11 -6.27
C GLY A 34 -14.50 10.61 -7.31
N PHE A 35 -13.84 11.54 -8.01
CA PHE A 35 -12.74 11.23 -8.92
C PHE A 35 -11.52 10.68 -8.18
N TYR A 36 -11.24 11.26 -7.01
CA TYR A 36 -10.15 10.84 -6.12
C TYR A 36 -10.71 10.68 -4.71
N THR A 37 -10.28 9.65 -4.01
CA THR A 37 -10.66 9.42 -2.61
C THR A 37 -9.41 9.17 -1.78
N GLU A 38 -9.28 9.93 -0.69
CA GLU A 38 -8.18 9.85 0.26
C GLU A 38 -8.73 9.56 1.65
N PHE A 39 -8.14 8.59 2.35
CA PHE A 39 -8.49 8.23 3.73
C PHE A 39 -7.33 8.54 4.66
N GLU A 40 -7.61 9.23 5.77
CA GLU A 40 -6.66 9.35 6.87
C GLU A 40 -6.81 8.13 7.80
N LEU A 41 -5.70 7.49 8.11
CA LEU A 41 -5.65 6.27 8.90
C LEU A 41 -5.05 6.53 10.28
N ALA A 42 -5.66 5.93 11.32
CA ALA A 42 -5.10 5.88 12.66
C ALA A 42 -4.78 4.44 13.08
N GLY A 43 -3.85 4.28 14.03
CA GLY A 43 -3.41 2.97 14.51
C GLY A 43 -2.47 2.24 13.55
N THR A 44 -1.81 2.99 12.65
CA THR A 44 -0.67 2.55 11.86
C THR A 44 0.63 2.77 12.63
N CYS A 45 1.72 2.21 12.13
CA CYS A 45 3.07 2.45 12.68
C CYS A 45 3.51 3.92 12.60
N LEU A 46 2.91 4.71 11.70
CA LEU A 46 3.16 6.12 11.51
C LEU A 46 1.90 6.94 11.75
N LYS A 47 2.07 8.17 12.26
CA LYS A 47 0.93 9.01 12.69
C LYS A 47 0.13 9.60 11.52
N HIS A 48 0.81 9.89 10.41
CA HIS A 48 0.20 10.52 9.24
C HIS A 48 0.27 9.58 8.04
N THR A 49 -0.64 8.62 7.99
CA THR A 49 -0.79 7.70 6.86
C THR A 49 -2.08 8.04 6.14
N THR A 50 -1.99 8.27 4.85
CA THR A 50 -3.15 8.43 3.98
C THR A 50 -3.23 7.29 2.98
N MET A 51 -4.43 6.97 2.54
CA MET A 51 -4.70 5.94 1.54
C MET A 51 -5.54 6.50 0.42
N ASN A 52 -5.05 6.40 -0.80
CA ASN A 52 -5.81 6.71 -2.01
C ASN A 52 -6.27 5.44 -2.70
N ILE A 53 -7.42 5.51 -3.35
CA ILE A 53 -7.91 4.48 -4.25
C ILE A 53 -7.66 4.96 -5.68
N GLN A 54 -6.90 4.17 -6.44
CA GLN A 54 -6.63 4.41 -7.85
C GLN A 54 -7.38 3.37 -8.69
N LYS A 55 -8.13 3.85 -9.68
CA LYS A 55 -8.86 2.99 -10.62
C LYS A 55 -8.16 3.03 -11.96
N GLU A 56 -7.58 1.92 -12.34
CA GLU A 56 -6.90 1.73 -13.61
C GLU A 56 -7.71 0.85 -14.55
N ALA A 57 -7.27 0.76 -15.80
CA ALA A 57 -7.92 -0.10 -16.79
C ALA A 57 -7.76 -1.59 -16.41
N GLY A 58 -8.83 -2.18 -15.89
CA GLY A 58 -8.88 -3.58 -15.54
C GLY A 58 -8.51 -3.94 -14.09
N PHE A 59 -8.07 -2.99 -13.27
CA PHE A 59 -7.78 -3.23 -11.87
C PHE A 59 -8.02 -2.02 -10.98
N VAL A 60 -8.01 -2.23 -9.67
CA VAL A 60 -8.11 -1.19 -8.67
C VAL A 60 -6.93 -1.32 -7.72
N GLY A 61 -6.24 -0.21 -7.50
CA GLY A 61 -5.11 -0.13 -6.58
C GLY A 61 -5.41 0.70 -5.34
N PHE A 62 -4.66 0.43 -4.28
CA PHE A 62 -4.62 1.25 -3.08
C PHE A 62 -3.19 1.75 -2.89
N VAL A 63 -3.02 3.05 -2.76
CA VAL A 63 -1.72 3.66 -2.49
C VAL A 63 -1.71 4.20 -1.08
N LEU A 64 -0.82 3.70 -0.25
CA LEU A 64 -0.58 4.19 1.10
C LEU A 64 0.59 5.18 1.06
N TYR A 65 0.31 6.42 1.42
CA TYR A 65 1.33 7.48 1.54
C TYR A 65 1.76 7.62 2.99
N LEU A 66 3.06 7.53 3.19
CA LEU A 66 3.72 7.75 4.47
C LEU A 66 4.54 9.04 4.41
N LYS A 67 4.50 9.80 5.49
CA LYS A 67 5.26 11.04 5.58
C LYS A 67 6.75 10.74 5.66
N TRP A 68 7.52 11.18 4.65
CA TRP A 68 8.95 10.88 4.55
C TRP A 68 9.73 11.28 5.81
N THR A 69 9.45 12.46 6.38
CA THR A 69 10.10 12.93 7.61
C THR A 69 9.84 12.01 8.80
N GLU A 70 8.73 11.29 8.83
CA GLU A 70 8.45 10.29 9.87
C GLU A 70 9.20 8.99 9.59
N VAL A 71 9.25 8.54 8.34
CA VAL A 71 9.98 7.33 7.95
C VAL A 71 11.45 7.43 8.34
N VAL A 72 12.13 8.53 7.95
CA VAL A 72 13.56 8.71 8.22
C VAL A 72 13.90 9.06 9.68
N SER A 73 12.91 9.44 10.48
CA SER A 73 13.10 9.67 11.93
C SER A 73 13.08 8.39 12.78
N HIS A 74 12.78 7.27 12.16
CA HIS A 74 12.69 5.95 12.81
C HIS A 74 13.71 4.96 12.20
N ASP A 75 13.76 3.76 12.76
CA ASP A 75 14.47 2.65 12.11
C ASP A 75 13.72 2.23 10.84
N VAL A 76 14.29 2.57 9.70
CA VAL A 76 13.70 2.35 8.37
C VAL A 76 13.42 0.88 8.10
N VAL A 77 14.35 -0.01 8.50
CA VAL A 77 14.18 -1.45 8.31
C VAL A 77 13.03 -1.98 9.15
N ARG A 78 12.90 -1.50 10.38
CA ARG A 78 11.80 -1.86 11.27
C ARG A 78 10.46 -1.39 10.70
N ILE A 79 10.35 -0.14 10.25
CA ILE A 79 9.12 0.38 9.62
C ILE A 79 8.75 -0.45 8.39
N GLN A 80 9.72 -0.76 7.54
CA GLN A 80 9.48 -1.60 6.37
C GLN A 80 8.94 -2.98 6.77
N GLN A 81 9.50 -3.60 7.81
CA GLN A 81 9.01 -4.87 8.33
C GLN A 81 7.58 -4.78 8.88
N GLU A 82 7.27 -3.71 9.61
CA GLU A 82 5.90 -3.46 10.13
C GLU A 82 4.90 -3.29 8.98
N ILE A 83 5.26 -2.59 7.90
CA ILE A 83 4.41 -2.46 6.70
C ILE A 83 4.21 -3.82 6.03
N VAL A 84 5.29 -4.60 5.85
CA VAL A 84 5.19 -5.95 5.28
C VAL A 84 4.26 -6.82 6.13
N GLN A 85 4.39 -6.78 7.45
CA GLN A 85 3.53 -7.54 8.35
C GLN A 85 2.05 -7.12 8.21
N CYS A 86 1.78 -5.81 8.14
CA CYS A 86 0.42 -5.31 7.90
C CYS A 86 -0.16 -5.81 6.56
N LEU A 87 0.65 -5.85 5.49
CA LEU A 87 0.23 -6.37 4.19
C LEU A 87 -0.03 -7.88 4.22
N VAL A 88 0.78 -8.64 4.96
CA VAL A 88 0.56 -10.08 5.18
C VAL A 88 -0.77 -10.31 5.91
N GLU A 89 -1.04 -9.57 6.99
CA GLU A 89 -2.31 -9.64 7.72
C GLU A 89 -3.51 -9.24 6.86
N LEU A 90 -3.34 -8.20 6.04
CA LEU A 90 -4.36 -7.76 5.10
C LEU A 90 -4.70 -8.86 4.09
N TYR A 91 -3.70 -9.56 3.56
CA TYR A 91 -3.90 -10.62 2.58
C TYR A 91 -4.80 -11.76 3.07
N HIS A 92 -4.82 -12.04 4.38
CA HIS A 92 -5.72 -13.05 4.96
C HIS A 92 -7.19 -12.69 4.79
N THR A 93 -7.53 -11.39 4.91
CA THR A 93 -8.91 -10.90 4.87
C THR A 93 -9.30 -10.34 3.51
N LEU A 94 -8.35 -9.75 2.81
CA LEU A 94 -8.52 -9.15 1.49
C LEU A 94 -7.36 -9.57 0.57
N PRO A 95 -7.46 -10.72 -0.09
CA PRO A 95 -6.44 -11.16 -1.03
C PRO A 95 -6.25 -10.14 -2.16
N PHE A 96 -5.00 -9.84 -2.47
CA PHE A 96 -4.61 -8.94 -3.55
C PHE A 96 -3.64 -9.66 -4.51
N GLU A 97 -3.55 -9.18 -5.75
CA GLU A 97 -2.64 -9.71 -6.76
C GLU A 97 -1.20 -9.36 -6.42
N TYR A 98 -0.94 -8.11 -6.07
CA TYR A 98 0.37 -7.67 -5.63
C TYR A 98 0.30 -6.43 -4.73
N ALA A 99 1.36 -6.21 -3.97
CA ALA A 99 1.64 -4.97 -3.29
C ALA A 99 3.13 -4.65 -3.40
N PHE A 100 3.49 -3.38 -3.43
CA PHE A 100 4.89 -2.97 -3.38
C PHE A 100 5.09 -1.83 -2.39
N ILE A 101 6.30 -1.72 -1.87
CA ILE A 101 6.74 -0.62 -1.03
C ILE A 101 7.82 0.11 -1.80
N GLY A 102 7.66 1.41 -2.00
CA GLY A 102 8.59 2.22 -2.75
C GLY A 102 8.50 3.69 -2.40
N HIS A 103 9.46 4.45 -2.89
CA HIS A 103 9.48 5.90 -2.78
C HIS A 103 8.92 6.50 -4.07
N GLU A 104 7.92 7.40 -3.95
CA GLU A 104 7.29 8.10 -5.09
C GLU A 104 6.82 7.16 -6.21
N LYS A 105 6.14 6.07 -5.85
CA LYS A 105 5.60 5.11 -6.82
C LYS A 105 4.09 5.20 -6.88
N GLU A 106 3.57 5.10 -8.10
CA GLU A 106 2.15 4.99 -8.40
C GLU A 106 1.80 3.56 -8.81
N VAL A 107 0.51 3.19 -8.73
CA VAL A 107 0.03 1.86 -9.13
C VAL A 107 -0.22 1.88 -10.64
N GLU A 108 0.83 1.79 -11.43
CA GLU A 108 0.75 1.82 -12.90
C GLU A 108 0.95 0.44 -13.55
N ILE A 109 1.44 -0.52 -12.78
CA ILE A 109 1.80 -1.84 -13.32
C ILE A 109 0.57 -2.74 -13.29
N HIS A 110 0.18 -3.25 -14.47
CA HIS A 110 -0.87 -4.26 -14.53
C HIS A 110 -0.45 -5.51 -13.74
N PRO A 111 -1.34 -6.17 -12.97
CA PRO A 111 -1.00 -7.34 -12.16
C PRO A 111 -0.26 -8.45 -12.92
N ASP A 112 -0.64 -8.70 -14.18
CA ASP A 112 0.00 -9.71 -15.04
C ASP A 112 1.46 -9.40 -15.39
N ASP A 113 1.86 -8.13 -15.34
CA ASP A 113 3.19 -7.66 -15.73
C ASP A 113 4.17 -7.50 -14.55
N VAL A 114 3.69 -7.64 -13.31
CA VAL A 114 4.50 -7.39 -12.10
C VAL A 114 5.74 -8.29 -12.04
N GLU A 115 5.58 -9.59 -12.29
CA GLU A 115 6.72 -10.52 -12.23
C GLU A 115 7.76 -10.23 -13.31
N LYS A 116 7.33 -9.85 -14.50
CA LYS A 116 8.20 -9.44 -15.59
C LYS A 116 8.94 -8.14 -15.25
N SER A 117 8.20 -7.16 -14.72
CA SER A 117 8.78 -5.90 -14.28
C SER A 117 9.84 -6.08 -13.19
N LEU A 118 9.65 -7.03 -12.27
CA LEU A 118 10.64 -7.37 -11.24
C LEU A 118 11.93 -7.99 -11.82
N GLN A 119 11.83 -8.72 -12.92
CA GLN A 119 13.00 -9.31 -13.59
C GLN A 119 13.80 -8.25 -14.36
N GLU A 120 13.12 -7.29 -14.94
CA GLU A 120 13.71 -6.24 -15.77
C GLU A 120 14.20 -5.04 -14.93
N HIS A 121 13.50 -4.70 -13.85
CA HIS A 121 13.76 -3.50 -13.05
C HIS A 121 13.74 -3.85 -11.56
N HIS A 122 14.88 -3.90 -10.93
CA HIS A 122 15.01 -4.14 -9.48
C HIS A 122 14.69 -2.91 -8.62
N ALA A 123 13.77 -2.07 -9.07
CA ALA A 123 13.52 -0.73 -8.53
C ALA A 123 12.65 -0.69 -7.25
N PHE A 124 12.17 -1.83 -6.77
CA PHE A 124 11.30 -1.86 -5.60
C PHE A 124 12.06 -2.38 -4.37
N PRO A 125 12.05 -1.65 -3.25
CA PRO A 125 12.58 -2.15 -1.98
C PRO A 125 11.93 -3.45 -1.53
N VAL A 126 10.60 -3.55 -1.65
CA VAL A 126 9.84 -4.77 -1.35
C VAL A 126 8.67 -4.91 -2.31
N VAL A 127 8.44 -6.12 -2.80
CA VAL A 127 7.22 -6.51 -3.53
C VAL A 127 6.65 -7.78 -2.94
N LEU A 128 5.33 -7.82 -2.74
CA LEU A 128 4.58 -8.99 -2.33
C LEU A 128 3.67 -9.38 -3.50
N ILE A 129 3.70 -10.64 -3.90
CA ILE A 129 2.84 -11.19 -4.97
C ILE A 129 1.95 -12.28 -4.38
N GLY A 130 0.64 -12.15 -4.57
CA GLY A 130 -0.34 -13.12 -4.18
C GLY A 130 -0.31 -14.36 -5.09
N LYS A 131 -0.26 -15.53 -4.50
CA LYS A 131 -0.27 -16.83 -5.20
C LYS A 131 -1.28 -17.75 -4.52
N GLY A 132 -2.56 -17.33 -4.51
CA GLY A 132 -3.63 -18.10 -3.88
C GLY A 132 -3.48 -18.18 -2.36
N ASP A 133 -2.98 -19.29 -1.84
CA ASP A 133 -2.88 -19.52 -0.38
C ASP A 133 -1.60 -18.98 0.25
N TYR A 134 -0.72 -18.36 -0.50
CA TYR A 134 0.53 -17.81 0.00
C TYR A 134 0.95 -16.52 -0.68
N LEU A 135 1.80 -15.75 0.00
CA LEU A 135 2.47 -14.58 -0.54
C LEU A 135 3.93 -14.92 -0.86
N VAL A 136 4.40 -14.40 -1.98
CA VAL A 136 5.83 -14.39 -2.32
C VAL A 136 6.34 -13.00 -2.06
N THR A 137 7.32 -12.86 -1.16
CA THR A 137 7.94 -11.57 -0.87
C THR A 137 9.32 -11.49 -1.51
N PHE A 138 9.54 -10.42 -2.25
CA PHE A 138 10.83 -10.07 -2.85
C PHE A 138 11.40 -8.85 -2.14
N TYR A 139 12.68 -8.90 -1.80
CA TYR A 139 13.41 -7.77 -1.27
C TYR A 139 14.41 -7.27 -2.31
N GLY A 140 14.42 -5.97 -2.56
CA GLY A 140 15.42 -5.30 -3.40
C GLY A 140 16.75 -5.15 -2.67
N ASP A 141 17.66 -4.39 -3.26
CA ASP A 141 19.00 -4.14 -2.68
C ASP A 141 18.99 -3.10 -1.58
N THR A 142 17.99 -2.21 -1.60
CA THR A 142 17.86 -1.11 -0.65
C THR A 142 16.51 -1.17 0.06
N ALA A 143 16.49 -0.69 1.29
CA ALA A 143 15.25 -0.50 2.04
C ALA A 143 14.42 0.67 1.46
N ILE A 144 13.27 0.92 2.07
CA ILE A 144 12.30 1.96 1.66
C ILE A 144 12.91 3.37 1.57
N ASP A 145 14.01 3.65 2.25
CA ASP A 145 14.73 4.93 2.17
C ASP A 145 15.62 5.08 0.92
N GLY A 146 15.78 4.02 0.14
CA GLY A 146 16.64 3.99 -1.04
C GLY A 146 18.14 4.02 -0.74
N LEU A 147 18.56 3.96 0.51
CA LEU A 147 19.95 4.14 0.98
C LEU A 147 20.44 2.95 1.80
N THR A 148 19.64 2.49 2.75
CA THR A 148 19.99 1.37 3.61
C THR A 148 20.04 0.08 2.80
N THR A 149 21.19 -0.58 2.76
CA THR A 149 21.35 -1.87 2.08
C THR A 149 20.63 -2.99 2.83
N GLN A 150 20.03 -3.90 2.09
CA GLN A 150 19.40 -5.09 2.65
C GLN A 150 19.72 -6.31 1.81
N GLU A 151 19.63 -7.50 2.42
CA GLU A 151 19.80 -8.74 1.68
C GLU A 151 18.67 -8.96 0.70
N ARG A 152 19.00 -9.21 -0.55
CA ARG A 152 18.06 -9.72 -1.54
C ARG A 152 17.58 -11.09 -1.13
N GLY A 153 16.29 -11.31 -1.16
CA GLY A 153 15.75 -12.61 -0.85
C GLY A 153 14.35 -12.80 -1.38
N LYS A 154 14.06 -14.03 -1.75
CA LYS A 154 12.71 -14.48 -2.05
C LYS A 154 12.25 -15.30 -0.86
N LYS A 155 11.27 -14.79 -0.11
CA LYS A 155 10.66 -15.52 1.00
C LYS A 155 9.24 -15.94 0.63
N TYR A 156 8.92 -17.20 0.83
CA TYR A 156 7.56 -17.71 0.71
C TYR A 156 6.92 -17.69 2.10
N LEU A 157 5.87 -16.90 2.26
CA LEU A 157 5.02 -16.91 3.44
C LEU A 157 3.74 -17.67 3.08
N LYS A 158 3.55 -18.84 3.70
CA LYS A 158 2.31 -19.59 3.53
C LYS A 158 1.24 -18.94 4.42
N VAL A 159 0.31 -18.28 3.79
CA VAL A 159 -0.85 -17.68 4.45
C VAL A 159 -1.95 -18.72 4.48
N LYS A 160 -2.30 -19.25 5.67
CA LYS A 160 -3.51 -20.08 5.82
C LYS A 160 -4.71 -19.14 5.80
N ARG A 161 -5.62 -19.30 4.86
CA ARG A 161 -6.96 -18.74 4.97
C ARG A 161 -7.66 -19.45 6.12
N GLU A 162 -8.12 -18.71 7.11
CA GLU A 162 -9.13 -19.20 8.04
C GLU A 162 -10.44 -19.32 7.25
N GLN A 163 -10.98 -20.54 7.19
CA GLN A 163 -12.26 -20.85 6.55
C GLN A 163 -13.42 -20.36 7.41
#